data_254d45661b49536a9719d0e6d877c02b
#
_entry.id   254d45661b49536a9719d0e6d877c02b
#
_cell.length_a   1.000
_cell.length_b   1.000
_cell.length_c   1.000
_cell.angle_alpha   90.00
_cell.angle_beta   90.00
_cell.angle_gamma   90.00
#
_symmetry.space_group_name_H-M   'P 1'
#
loop_
_entity.id
_entity.type
_entity.pdbx_description
1 polymer ?
#
loop_
_entity_poly.entity_id
_entity_poly.type
_entity_poly.pdbx_seq_one_letter_code
_entity_poly.pdbx_strand_id
1 'polypeptide(L)'
;LSILFLTVLSHLGLLGKPFHVYSPSSKENTLWIVKATPKGESLKLEVAEKVKFDFSGRVITAHPRKPLLYVTATGGDPGKVPGAVVFLNKDGSYQKHQNINFNDGACYLSLDTGNRHILGVSYGNGRLNVYPLDEQGIPGKAITTIDEGKKEAHCVLLPPDGKNVYIPYVKGN
;
A
#
# COMPACT_ATOMS: atom_id res chain seq x y z
N LEU A 1 17.65 0.01 9.53
CA LEU A 1 17.61 1.19 8.65
C LEU A 1 16.36 1.07 7.79
N SER A 2 15.28 1.76 8.17
CA SER A 2 14.02 1.73 7.41
C SER A 2 14.19 2.62 6.18
N ILE A 3 14.14 2.02 4.99
CA ILE A 3 14.19 2.76 3.72
C ILE A 3 12.82 3.42 3.53
N LEU A 4 12.80 4.73 3.63
CA LEU A 4 11.66 5.58 3.33
C LEU A 4 11.54 5.67 1.80
N PHE A 5 10.53 5.01 1.20
CA PHE A 5 10.19 5.24 -0.20
C PHE A 5 9.47 6.58 -0.31
N LEU A 6 10.22 7.61 -0.63
CA LEU A 6 9.70 8.93 -0.98
C LEU A 6 9.23 8.87 -2.45
N THR A 7 7.94 8.67 -2.69
CA THR A 7 7.38 8.86 -4.03
C THR A 7 7.30 10.35 -4.28
N VAL A 8 8.31 10.91 -4.94
CA VAL A 8 8.31 12.31 -5.39
C VAL A 8 7.36 12.42 -6.57
N LEU A 9 6.15 12.89 -6.33
CA LEU A 9 5.23 13.35 -7.36
C LEU A 9 5.76 14.68 -7.89
N SER A 10 6.54 14.61 -8.98
CA SER A 10 6.97 15.79 -9.75
C SER A 10 5.80 16.34 -10.56
N HIS A 11 4.99 17.21 -9.95
CA HIS A 11 4.08 18.09 -10.68
C HIS A 11 4.42 19.53 -10.31
N LEU A 12 4.82 20.31 -11.31
CA LEU A 12 5.26 21.71 -11.22
C LEU A 12 4.27 22.71 -10.59
N GLY A 13 3.18 22.25 -9.99
CA GLY A 13 2.17 23.07 -9.30
C GLY A 13 2.11 22.91 -7.78
N LEU A 14 2.93 22.05 -7.17
CA LEU A 14 2.91 21.75 -5.72
C LEU A 14 4.04 22.40 -4.91
N LEU A 15 4.89 23.19 -5.56
CA LEU A 15 5.95 23.96 -4.89
C LEU A 15 5.31 24.99 -3.95
N GLY A 16 5.22 24.68 -2.67
CA GLY A 16 4.76 25.60 -1.63
C GLY A 16 3.53 25.15 -0.82
N LYS A 17 2.80 24.10 -1.23
CA LYS A 17 1.64 23.62 -0.46
C LYS A 17 2.04 22.45 0.48
N PRO A 18 1.50 22.43 1.72
CA PRO A 18 1.65 21.27 2.60
C PRO A 18 1.06 19.99 1.96
N PHE A 19 1.70 18.84 2.23
CA PHE A 19 1.22 17.53 1.84
C PHE A 19 1.41 16.52 3.00
N HIS A 20 0.79 15.35 2.89
CA HIS A 20 0.93 14.30 3.90
C HIS A 20 1.80 13.15 3.40
N VAL A 21 2.60 12.61 4.31
CA VAL A 21 3.39 11.39 4.15
C VAL A 21 2.84 10.34 5.11
N TYR A 22 2.65 9.12 4.63
CA TYR A 22 2.08 8.03 5.39
C TYR A 22 3.13 6.95 5.61
N SER A 23 3.34 6.57 6.87
CA SER A 23 4.36 5.58 7.23
C SER A 23 3.81 4.54 8.21
N PRO A 24 3.61 3.29 7.78
CA PRO A 24 3.22 2.24 8.70
C PRO A 24 4.39 1.85 9.62
N SER A 25 4.09 1.66 10.90
CA SER A 25 5.03 1.18 11.92
C SER A 25 4.55 -0.15 12.49
N SER A 26 5.23 -1.22 12.11
CA SER A 26 4.91 -2.57 12.56
C SER A 26 5.15 -2.77 14.05
N LYS A 27 6.12 -2.09 14.63
CA LYS A 27 6.41 -2.18 16.08
C LYS A 27 5.33 -1.57 16.94
N GLU A 28 4.70 -0.52 16.44
CA GLU A 28 3.69 0.23 17.18
C GLU A 28 2.26 -0.10 16.73
N ASN A 29 2.07 -0.95 15.72
CA ASN A 29 0.77 -1.20 15.06
C ASN A 29 0.07 0.13 14.69
N THR A 30 0.82 1.03 14.06
CA THR A 30 0.39 2.42 13.88
C THR A 30 0.70 2.87 12.46
N LEU A 31 -0.22 3.60 11.85
CA LEU A 31 0.05 4.42 10.68
C LEU A 31 0.35 5.85 11.16
N TRP A 32 1.55 6.31 10.92
CA TRP A 32 1.94 7.69 11.16
C TRP A 32 1.55 8.54 9.95
N ILE A 33 0.86 9.63 10.21
CA ILE A 33 0.52 10.65 9.23
C ILE A 33 1.35 11.88 9.55
N VAL A 34 2.27 12.19 8.67
CA VAL A 34 3.23 13.29 8.83
C VAL A 34 2.88 14.38 7.84
N LYS A 35 2.61 15.59 8.35
CA LYS A 35 2.45 16.77 7.52
C LYS A 35 3.81 17.31 7.14
N ALA A 36 4.05 17.42 5.84
CA ALA A 36 5.25 18.01 5.28
C ALA A 36 4.90 19.39 4.72
N THR A 37 5.54 20.43 5.24
CA THR A 37 5.33 21.82 4.83
C THR A 37 6.61 22.34 4.18
N PRO A 38 6.59 22.71 2.88
CA PRO A 38 7.74 23.33 2.22
C PRO A 38 8.13 24.66 2.90
N LYS A 39 9.44 24.83 3.12
CA LYS A 39 10.02 26.04 3.69
C LYS A 39 11.33 26.40 2.98
N GLY A 40 11.23 27.17 1.92
CA GLY A 40 12.37 27.39 1.03
C GLY A 40 12.84 26.10 0.40
N GLU A 41 14.13 25.76 0.54
CA GLU A 41 14.73 24.51 0.04
C GLU A 41 14.58 23.32 1.01
N SER A 42 13.89 23.50 2.15
CA SER A 42 13.71 22.48 3.18
C SER A 42 12.23 22.09 3.36
N LEU A 43 12.01 21.00 4.11
CA LEU A 43 10.69 20.56 4.53
C LEU A 43 10.60 20.59 6.06
N LYS A 44 9.58 21.28 6.60
CA LYS A 44 9.19 21.09 7.99
C LYS A 44 8.29 19.87 8.09
N LEU A 45 8.67 18.88 8.89
CA LEU A 45 7.92 17.66 9.13
C LEU A 45 7.30 17.68 10.52
N GLU A 46 6.00 17.43 10.61
CA GLU A 46 5.26 17.39 11.88
C GLU A 46 4.36 16.15 11.89
N VAL A 47 4.37 15.40 12.98
CA VAL A 47 3.42 14.29 13.15
C VAL A 47 2.04 14.90 13.32
N ALA A 48 1.18 14.75 12.31
CA ALA A 48 -0.19 15.25 12.34
C ALA A 48 -1.10 14.29 13.11
N GLU A 49 -0.93 12.98 12.91
CA GLU A 49 -1.78 11.96 13.53
C GLU A 49 -1.08 10.60 13.61
N LYS A 50 -1.54 9.76 14.55
CA LYS A 50 -1.15 8.35 14.70
C LYS A 50 -2.41 7.49 14.74
N VAL A 51 -2.65 6.73 13.68
CA VAL A 51 -3.80 5.83 13.56
C VAL A 51 -3.39 4.45 14.07
N LYS A 52 -4.03 3.96 15.12
CA LYS A 52 -3.79 2.62 15.66
C LYS A 52 -4.54 1.56 14.89
N PHE A 53 -3.86 0.44 14.62
CA PHE A 53 -4.44 -0.80 14.11
C PHE A 53 -4.38 -1.90 15.18
N ASP A 54 -5.17 -2.92 15.03
CA ASP A 54 -5.13 -4.17 15.81
C ASP A 54 -4.14 -5.20 15.24
N PHE A 55 -3.41 -4.82 14.19
CA PHE A 55 -2.42 -5.64 13.50
C PHE A 55 -1.14 -4.87 13.18
N SER A 56 -0.08 -5.62 12.88
CA SER A 56 1.22 -5.10 12.48
C SER A 56 1.25 -4.74 10.99
N GLY A 57 0.78 -3.54 10.65
CA GLY A 57 0.82 -3.04 9.26
C GLY A 57 2.24 -2.71 8.81
N ARG A 58 2.62 -3.16 7.61
CA ARG A 58 3.97 -2.98 7.06
C ARG A 58 4.00 -2.45 5.65
N VAL A 59 3.05 -2.86 4.83
CA VAL A 59 2.99 -2.49 3.41
C VAL A 59 1.83 -1.54 3.21
N ILE A 60 2.08 -0.49 2.46
CA ILE A 60 1.11 0.55 2.15
C ILE A 60 1.16 0.87 0.65
N THR A 61 -0.01 1.07 0.06
CA THR A 61 -0.15 1.66 -1.27
C THR A 61 -1.32 2.63 -1.30
N ALA A 62 -1.23 3.67 -2.13
CA ALA A 62 -2.30 4.66 -2.28
C ALA A 62 -3.14 4.37 -3.52
N HIS A 63 -4.44 4.60 -3.43
CA HIS A 63 -5.30 4.61 -4.60
C HIS A 63 -5.05 5.88 -5.42
N PRO A 64 -4.75 5.81 -6.74
CA PRO A 64 -4.30 6.98 -7.51
C PRO A 64 -5.40 8.01 -7.78
N ARG A 65 -6.69 7.65 -7.62
CA ARG A 65 -7.83 8.53 -7.92
C ARG A 65 -8.78 8.77 -6.74
N LYS A 66 -8.67 7.97 -5.67
CA LYS A 66 -9.52 8.10 -4.49
C LYS A 66 -8.65 8.42 -3.28
N PRO A 67 -9.14 9.13 -2.29
CA PRO A 67 -8.39 9.42 -1.06
C PRO A 67 -8.37 8.18 -0.14
N LEU A 68 -7.75 7.10 -0.62
CA LEU A 68 -7.65 5.82 0.06
C LEU A 68 -6.21 5.34 0.13
N LEU A 69 -5.88 4.68 1.23
CA LEU A 69 -4.66 3.88 1.38
C LEU A 69 -5.04 2.44 1.71
N TYR A 70 -4.24 1.50 1.23
CA TYR A 70 -4.34 0.09 1.57
C TYR A 70 -3.14 -0.28 2.41
N VAL A 71 -3.38 -0.85 3.58
CA VAL A 71 -2.34 -1.30 4.51
C VAL A 71 -2.52 -2.77 4.76
N THR A 72 -1.43 -3.55 4.74
CA THR A 72 -1.47 -4.98 5.05
C THR A 72 -0.30 -5.40 5.93
N ALA A 73 -0.49 -6.47 6.71
CA ALA A 73 0.57 -7.20 7.34
C ALA A 73 1.36 -8.03 6.31
N THR A 74 2.59 -8.41 6.63
CA THR A 74 3.42 -9.27 5.79
C THR A 74 3.27 -10.75 6.11
N GLY A 75 2.49 -11.12 7.10
CA GLY A 75 2.24 -12.49 7.52
C GLY A 75 0.91 -12.62 8.25
N GLY A 76 0.47 -13.86 8.43
CA GLY A 76 -0.79 -14.27 9.04
C GLY A 76 -1.25 -15.59 8.45
N ASP A 77 -2.35 -16.13 8.97
CA ASP A 77 -2.96 -17.34 8.43
C ASP A 77 -3.52 -17.08 7.01
N PRO A 78 -3.39 -18.00 6.07
CA PRO A 78 -3.96 -17.86 4.73
C PRO A 78 -5.45 -17.55 4.76
N GLY A 79 -5.87 -16.55 3.99
CA GLY A 79 -7.24 -16.06 3.96
C GLY A 79 -7.67 -15.17 5.15
N LYS A 80 -6.77 -14.95 6.12
CA LYS A 80 -7.03 -14.16 7.33
C LYS A 80 -5.92 -13.15 7.62
N VAL A 81 -5.07 -12.84 6.65
CA VAL A 81 -4.01 -11.85 6.84
C VAL A 81 -4.62 -10.48 7.03
N PRO A 82 -4.38 -9.83 8.19
CA PRO A 82 -5.04 -8.58 8.49
C PRO A 82 -4.52 -7.44 7.62
N GLY A 83 -5.43 -6.55 7.30
CA GLY A 83 -5.16 -5.31 6.60
C GLY A 83 -6.23 -4.27 6.87
N ALA A 84 -6.09 -3.10 6.29
CA ALA A 84 -7.07 -2.03 6.38
C ALA A 84 -7.16 -1.21 5.09
N VAL A 85 -8.35 -0.73 4.80
CA VAL A 85 -8.57 0.42 3.92
C VAL A 85 -8.67 1.67 4.79
N VAL A 86 -7.77 2.61 4.59
CA VAL A 86 -7.74 3.88 5.30
C VAL A 86 -8.36 4.93 4.39
N PHE A 87 -9.42 5.56 4.86
CA PHE A 87 -10.12 6.65 4.18
C PHE A 87 -9.51 7.98 4.63
N LEU A 88 -9.22 8.82 3.66
CA LEU A 88 -8.65 10.15 3.89
C LEU A 88 -9.66 11.24 3.52
N ASN A 89 -9.52 12.38 4.13
CA ASN A 89 -10.17 13.61 3.69
C ASN A 89 -9.49 14.13 2.40
N LYS A 90 -10.10 15.08 1.73
CA LYS A 90 -9.56 15.68 0.49
C LYS A 90 -8.20 16.36 0.69
N ASP A 91 -7.89 16.79 1.88
CA ASP A 91 -6.60 17.39 2.25
C ASP A 91 -5.53 16.35 2.63
N GLY A 92 -5.89 15.05 2.63
CA GLY A 92 -5.00 13.94 3.00
C GLY A 92 -4.95 13.64 4.50
N SER A 93 -5.71 14.33 5.35
CA SER A 93 -5.85 13.95 6.76
C SER A 93 -6.68 12.66 6.92
N TYR A 94 -6.52 11.98 8.04
CA TYR A 94 -7.26 10.75 8.34
C TYR A 94 -8.76 11.03 8.55
N GLN A 95 -9.59 10.14 8.05
CA GLN A 95 -11.02 10.15 8.29
C GLN A 95 -11.46 8.96 9.15
N LYS A 96 -11.19 7.75 8.67
CA LYS A 96 -11.52 6.48 9.31
C LYS A 96 -10.74 5.34 8.65
N HIS A 97 -10.79 4.15 9.22
CA HIS A 97 -10.36 2.94 8.51
C HIS A 97 -11.36 1.81 8.68
N GLN A 98 -11.28 0.84 7.77
CA GLN A 98 -12.05 -0.40 7.80
C GLN A 98 -11.06 -1.56 7.74
N ASN A 99 -11.14 -2.46 8.71
CA ASN A 99 -10.37 -3.70 8.69
C ASN A 99 -10.87 -4.64 7.59
N ILE A 100 -9.91 -5.28 6.92
CA ILE A 100 -10.14 -6.26 5.85
C ILE A 100 -9.18 -7.43 6.04
N ASN A 101 -9.39 -8.50 5.28
CA ASN A 101 -8.47 -9.64 5.26
C ASN A 101 -7.96 -9.88 3.84
N PHE A 102 -6.67 -10.18 3.73
CA PHE A 102 -6.02 -10.63 2.53
C PHE A 102 -5.78 -12.16 2.57
N ASN A 103 -5.56 -12.78 1.40
CA ASN A 103 -5.24 -14.21 1.32
C ASN A 103 -3.86 -14.52 1.89
N ASP A 104 -2.87 -13.74 1.49
CA ASP A 104 -1.47 -13.90 1.91
C ASP A 104 -0.93 -12.57 2.40
N GLY A 105 0.07 -12.62 3.29
CA GLY A 105 0.80 -11.44 3.71
C GLY A 105 1.60 -10.86 2.54
N ALA A 106 1.28 -9.65 2.13
CA ALA A 106 1.95 -9.02 1.02
C ALA A 106 3.24 -8.31 1.46
N CYS A 107 4.28 -8.43 0.65
CA CYS A 107 5.46 -7.58 0.74
C CYS A 107 5.38 -6.38 -0.22
N TYR A 108 4.45 -6.43 -1.17
CA TYR A 108 4.18 -5.34 -2.10
C TYR A 108 2.71 -5.37 -2.55
N LEU A 109 2.12 -4.18 -2.69
CA LEU A 109 0.78 -3.97 -3.23
C LEU A 109 0.85 -3.00 -4.41
N SER A 110 0.10 -3.27 -5.46
CA SER A 110 -0.06 -2.38 -6.61
C SER A 110 -1.51 -2.39 -7.09
N LEU A 111 -1.94 -1.33 -7.76
CA LEU A 111 -3.24 -1.31 -8.44
C LEU A 111 -3.06 -1.57 -9.92
N ASP A 112 -4.06 -2.17 -10.57
CA ASP A 112 -4.10 -2.27 -12.02
C ASP A 112 -4.31 -0.88 -12.66
N THR A 113 -4.03 -0.75 -13.94
CA THR A 113 -4.14 0.52 -14.67
C THR A 113 -5.57 1.06 -14.72
N GLY A 114 -6.57 0.19 -14.58
CA GLY A 114 -7.98 0.54 -14.47
C GLY A 114 -8.42 0.94 -13.07
N ASN A 115 -7.58 0.73 -12.06
CA ASN A 115 -7.88 0.91 -10.63
C ASN A 115 -9.11 0.12 -10.18
N ARG A 116 -9.30 -1.08 -10.75
CA ARG A 116 -10.39 -2.01 -10.44
C ARG A 116 -9.93 -3.20 -9.62
N HIS A 117 -8.63 -3.42 -9.56
CA HIS A 117 -8.02 -4.52 -8.80
C HIS A 117 -6.81 -4.02 -8.02
N ILE A 118 -6.60 -4.62 -6.85
CA ILE A 118 -5.35 -4.54 -6.12
C ILE A 118 -4.64 -5.89 -6.23
N LEU A 119 -3.34 -5.84 -6.52
CA LEU A 119 -2.47 -6.99 -6.67
C LEU A 119 -1.51 -7.02 -5.48
N GLY A 120 -1.39 -8.17 -4.83
CA GLY A 120 -0.47 -8.35 -3.72
C GLY A 120 0.44 -9.56 -3.96
N VAL A 121 1.74 -9.37 -3.78
CA VAL A 121 2.72 -10.47 -3.82
C VAL A 121 3.28 -10.77 -2.44
N SER A 122 3.42 -12.04 -2.14
CA SER A 122 3.93 -12.54 -0.88
C SER A 122 5.38 -13.00 -1.01
N TYR A 123 6.26 -12.50 -0.16
CA TYR A 123 7.66 -12.92 -0.12
C TYR A 123 7.82 -14.36 0.33
N GLY A 124 7.04 -14.77 1.34
CA GLY A 124 7.20 -16.09 1.98
C GLY A 124 6.85 -17.26 1.06
N ASN A 125 5.78 -17.16 0.30
CA ASN A 125 5.28 -18.24 -0.59
C ASN A 125 5.38 -17.92 -2.08
N GLY A 126 5.76 -16.70 -2.46
CA GLY A 126 5.91 -16.28 -3.86
C GLY A 126 4.61 -16.06 -4.62
N ARG A 127 3.46 -16.13 -3.96
CA ARG A 127 2.16 -16.01 -4.61
C ARG A 127 1.81 -14.59 -4.98
N LEU A 128 1.14 -14.45 -6.13
CA LEU A 128 0.39 -13.27 -6.50
C LEU A 128 -1.10 -13.51 -6.22
N ASN A 129 -1.73 -12.60 -5.50
CA ASN A 129 -3.18 -12.57 -5.33
C ASN A 129 -3.77 -11.31 -5.97
N VAL A 130 -4.92 -11.45 -6.63
CA VAL A 130 -5.66 -10.36 -7.27
C VAL A 130 -7.01 -10.20 -6.57
N TYR A 131 -7.28 -9.01 -6.07
CA TYR A 131 -8.50 -8.66 -5.34
C TYR A 131 -9.28 -7.61 -6.14
N PRO A 132 -10.56 -7.85 -6.47
CA PRO A 132 -11.41 -6.84 -7.09
C PRO A 132 -11.70 -5.74 -6.09
N LEU A 133 -11.78 -4.51 -6.58
CA LEU A 133 -12.23 -3.36 -5.80
C LEU A 133 -13.70 -3.06 -6.11
N ASP A 134 -14.50 -2.83 -5.09
CA ASP A 134 -15.84 -2.31 -5.27
C ASP A 134 -15.85 -0.82 -5.65
N GLU A 135 -17.04 -0.24 -5.81
CA GLU A 135 -17.21 1.17 -6.16
C GLU A 135 -16.62 2.12 -5.12
N GLN A 136 -16.56 1.71 -3.85
CA GLN A 136 -15.93 2.47 -2.77
C GLN A 136 -14.40 2.30 -2.76
N GLY A 137 -13.88 1.30 -3.46
CA GLY A 137 -12.46 0.94 -3.49
C GLY A 137 -12.08 -0.06 -2.39
N ILE A 138 -13.04 -0.80 -1.86
CA ILE A 138 -12.78 -1.82 -0.84
C ILE A 138 -12.45 -3.15 -1.53
N PRO A 139 -11.33 -3.81 -1.18
CA PRO A 139 -10.98 -5.10 -1.73
C PRO A 139 -11.97 -6.19 -1.33
N GLY A 140 -12.45 -6.94 -2.31
CA GLY A 140 -13.22 -8.16 -2.11
C GLY A 140 -12.31 -9.38 -1.84
N LYS A 141 -12.88 -10.58 -1.91
CA LYS A 141 -12.10 -11.83 -1.87
C LYS A 141 -11.21 -11.95 -3.11
N ALA A 142 -10.05 -12.58 -2.96
CA ALA A 142 -9.18 -12.84 -4.10
C ALA A 142 -9.93 -13.65 -5.18
N ILE A 143 -9.88 -13.16 -6.41
CA ILE A 143 -10.47 -13.81 -7.59
C ILE A 143 -9.47 -14.66 -8.34
N THR A 144 -8.19 -14.41 -8.12
CA THR A 144 -7.08 -15.14 -8.76
C THR A 144 -5.93 -15.24 -7.77
N THR A 145 -5.34 -16.42 -7.70
CA THR A 145 -4.06 -16.69 -7.02
C THR A 145 -3.15 -17.40 -8.00
N ILE A 146 -1.98 -16.82 -8.28
CA ILE A 146 -0.95 -17.44 -9.13
C ILE A 146 0.17 -17.93 -8.21
N ASP A 147 0.48 -19.22 -8.32
CA ASP A 147 1.54 -19.88 -7.56
C ASP A 147 2.39 -20.70 -8.55
N GLU A 148 3.58 -20.20 -8.86
CA GLU A 148 4.51 -20.88 -9.76
C GLU A 148 5.52 -21.78 -9.02
N GLY A 149 5.29 -22.03 -7.72
CA GLY A 149 6.21 -22.81 -6.89
C GLY A 149 7.53 -22.08 -6.56
N LYS A 150 7.67 -20.83 -7.00
CA LYS A 150 8.83 -19.98 -6.70
C LYS A 150 8.58 -19.23 -5.38
N LYS A 151 9.65 -18.87 -4.69
CA LYS A 151 9.58 -18.08 -3.45
C LYS A 151 10.23 -16.72 -3.63
N GLU A 152 10.01 -15.85 -2.65
CA GLU A 152 10.66 -14.55 -2.56
C GLU A 152 10.26 -13.58 -3.69
N ALA A 153 8.97 -13.59 -4.09
CA ALA A 153 8.40 -12.52 -4.88
C ALA A 153 8.55 -11.20 -4.13
N HIS A 154 9.16 -10.19 -4.74
CA HIS A 154 9.56 -8.97 -4.03
C HIS A 154 8.74 -7.73 -4.38
N CYS A 155 8.24 -7.65 -5.60
CA CYS A 155 7.29 -6.62 -6.01
C CYS A 155 6.38 -7.12 -7.14
N VAL A 156 5.39 -6.32 -7.49
CA VAL A 156 4.52 -6.53 -8.64
C VAL A 156 4.43 -5.22 -9.41
N LEU A 157 4.80 -5.26 -10.69
CA LEU A 157 4.86 -4.11 -11.57
C LEU A 157 3.90 -4.30 -12.74
N LEU A 158 3.15 -3.25 -13.03
CA LEU A 158 2.24 -3.21 -14.17
C LEU A 158 2.69 -2.08 -15.10
N PRO A 159 3.02 -2.39 -16.37
CA PRO A 159 3.29 -1.37 -17.38
C PRO A 159 2.05 -0.50 -17.63
N PRO A 160 2.20 0.71 -18.17
CA PRO A 160 1.08 1.60 -18.45
C PRO A 160 0.03 1.02 -19.40
N ASP A 161 0.41 0.08 -20.28
CA ASP A 161 -0.50 -0.60 -21.19
C ASP A 161 -1.40 -1.65 -20.52
N GLY A 162 -1.08 -2.05 -19.26
CA GLY A 162 -1.86 -2.98 -18.45
C GLY A 162 -1.97 -4.41 -18.97
N LYS A 163 -1.18 -4.79 -20.00
CA LYS A 163 -1.27 -6.10 -20.64
C LYS A 163 -0.52 -7.20 -19.92
N ASN A 164 0.51 -6.84 -19.17
CA ASN A 164 1.39 -7.77 -18.49
C ASN A 164 1.56 -7.39 -17.01
N VAL A 165 1.91 -8.39 -16.22
CA VAL A 165 2.31 -8.22 -14.82
C VAL A 165 3.70 -8.83 -14.67
N TYR A 166 4.63 -8.08 -14.08
CA TYR A 166 6.00 -8.51 -13.86
C TYR A 166 6.25 -8.72 -12.38
N ILE A 167 6.76 -9.88 -12.01
CA ILE A 167 7.06 -10.25 -10.63
C ILE A 167 8.51 -10.71 -10.57
N PRO A 168 9.45 -9.91 -10.04
CA PRO A 168 10.81 -10.36 -9.78
C PRO A 168 10.82 -11.27 -8.54
N TYR A 169 11.50 -12.39 -8.67
CA TYR A 169 11.78 -13.33 -7.59
C TYR A 169 13.26 -13.23 -7.21
N VAL A 170 13.56 -13.05 -5.93
CA VAL A 170 14.95 -12.82 -5.46
C VAL A 170 15.81 -14.06 -5.65
N LYS A 171 15.24 -15.26 -5.52
CA LYS A 171 15.92 -16.56 -5.69
C LYS A 171 15.25 -17.46 -6.72
N GLY A 172 14.50 -16.90 -7.63
CA GLY A 172 13.70 -17.65 -8.60
C GLY A 172 14.41 -17.80 -9.95
N ASN A 173 15.55 -18.45 -10.02
CA ASN A 173 16.20 -18.80 -11.29
C ASN A 173 15.51 -19.99 -11.95
#